data_bd009f173e286d80e2cb8ada1ff2b507
#
_entry.id   bd009f173e286d80e2cb8ada1ff2b507
#
_cell.length_a   1.000
_cell.length_b   1.000
_cell.length_c   1.000
_cell.angle_alpha   90.00
_cell.angle_beta   90.00
_cell.angle_gamma   90.00
#
_symmetry.space_group_name_H-M   'P 1'
#
loop_
_entity.id
_entity.type
_entity.pdbx_description
1 polymer ?
#
loop_
_entity_poly.entity_id
_entity_poly.type
_entity_poly.pdbx_seq_one_letter_code
_entity_poly.pdbx_strand_id
1 'polypeptide(L)'
;MDNVLINMKTKDKIIKKALEMFNESGIEYVGMRELAAALNIRVGNITYYFPTKDDLVYELSIALNQLNSKLLKEETDHTIETFVLMFKNVFNNHLQYSCLLLSFVHLMKQNKRMFETYNITQDNRFAIVHANIQTLINKGYLDELDKQEIEFLVSNITLIVRFWLSEAAISYAHLTPEEQINHYVAMICRLLLPYAKSKGKKKLKPLIKNLKVV
;
A
#
# COMPACT_ATOMS: atom_id res chain seq x y z
N MET A 1 1.80 -10.88 -25.50
CA MET A 1 2.12 -10.94 -24.05
C MET A 1 2.88 -12.20 -23.61
N ASP A 2 3.11 -13.17 -24.52
CA ASP A 2 3.61 -14.52 -24.14
C ASP A 2 5.13 -14.67 -24.02
N ASN A 3 5.92 -13.72 -24.50
CA ASN A 3 7.39 -13.87 -24.57
C ASN A 3 8.15 -13.55 -23.26
N VAL A 4 7.52 -12.95 -22.25
CA VAL A 4 8.16 -12.59 -20.97
C VAL A 4 8.15 -13.77 -19.97
N LEU A 5 7.29 -14.76 -20.18
CA LEU A 5 7.13 -15.91 -19.28
C LEU A 5 8.18 -17.01 -19.51
N ILE A 6 8.91 -16.99 -20.62
CA ILE A 6 9.79 -18.11 -21.01
C ILE A 6 11.02 -18.24 -20.10
N ASN A 7 11.46 -17.16 -19.40
CA ASN A 7 12.66 -17.17 -18.55
C ASN A 7 12.40 -17.03 -17.04
N MET A 8 11.14 -17.00 -16.60
CA MET A 8 10.83 -16.90 -15.16
C MET A 8 11.00 -18.26 -14.46
N LYS A 9 11.59 -18.24 -13.25
CA LYS A 9 11.64 -19.43 -12.39
C LYS A 9 10.23 -19.88 -12.01
N THR A 10 10.02 -21.19 -11.80
CA THR A 10 8.71 -21.76 -11.46
C THR A 10 8.07 -21.06 -10.24
N LYS A 11 8.86 -20.74 -9.20
CA LYS A 11 8.40 -20.00 -8.02
C LYS A 11 7.76 -18.67 -8.41
N ASP A 12 8.40 -17.91 -9.29
CA ASP A 12 7.94 -16.58 -9.70
C ASP A 12 6.65 -16.66 -10.54
N LYS A 13 6.51 -17.71 -11.37
CA LYS A 13 5.29 -17.97 -12.13
C LYS A 13 4.11 -18.26 -11.19
N ILE A 14 4.35 -19.04 -10.13
CA ILE A 14 3.33 -19.36 -9.13
C ILE A 14 2.89 -18.07 -8.40
N ILE A 15 3.84 -17.26 -7.92
CA ILE A 15 3.56 -16.00 -7.22
C ILE A 15 2.75 -15.06 -8.10
N LYS A 16 3.18 -14.87 -9.37
CA LYS A 16 2.50 -13.99 -10.31
C LYS A 16 1.06 -14.43 -10.58
N LYS A 17 0.86 -15.73 -10.87
CA LYS A 17 -0.49 -16.27 -11.16
C LYS A 17 -1.38 -16.26 -9.93
N ALA A 18 -0.82 -16.53 -8.75
CA ALA A 18 -1.56 -16.43 -7.51
C ALA A 18 -2.04 -15.01 -7.23
N LEU A 19 -1.17 -14.00 -7.40
CA LEU A 19 -1.54 -12.60 -7.23
C LEU A 19 -2.67 -12.20 -8.18
N GLU A 20 -2.58 -12.58 -9.45
CA GLU A 20 -3.61 -12.35 -10.46
C GLU A 20 -4.96 -12.95 -10.02
N MET A 21 -5.00 -14.26 -9.72
CA MET A 21 -6.22 -14.95 -9.33
C MET A 21 -6.80 -14.45 -7.99
N PHE A 22 -5.93 -14.13 -7.03
CA PHE A 22 -6.37 -13.57 -5.74
C PHE A 22 -6.95 -12.17 -5.88
N ASN A 23 -6.39 -11.33 -6.76
CA ASN A 23 -6.95 -10.01 -7.03
C ASN A 23 -8.30 -10.10 -7.74
N GLU A 24 -8.47 -11.07 -8.65
CA GLU A 24 -9.72 -11.25 -9.41
C GLU A 24 -10.85 -11.86 -8.57
N SER A 25 -10.53 -12.90 -7.80
CA SER A 25 -11.55 -13.74 -7.16
C SER A 25 -11.57 -13.63 -5.63
N GLY A 26 -10.56 -13.02 -5.01
CA GLY A 26 -10.36 -13.02 -3.56
C GLY A 26 -9.51 -14.19 -3.07
N ILE A 27 -8.73 -13.95 -2.03
CA ILE A 27 -7.82 -14.97 -1.45
C ILE A 27 -8.62 -16.17 -0.95
N GLU A 28 -9.78 -15.95 -0.35
CA GLU A 28 -10.61 -16.98 0.28
C GLU A 28 -11.10 -18.01 -0.73
N TYR A 29 -11.39 -17.57 -1.95
CA TYR A 29 -12.06 -18.37 -3.00
C TYR A 29 -11.13 -19.11 -3.94
N VAL A 30 -9.82 -18.86 -3.91
CA VAL A 30 -8.84 -19.53 -4.76
C VAL A 30 -8.05 -20.57 -3.95
N GLY A 31 -8.17 -21.83 -4.34
CA GLY A 31 -7.43 -22.94 -3.75
C GLY A 31 -6.13 -23.29 -4.49
N MET A 32 -5.25 -24.05 -3.84
CA MET A 32 -3.98 -24.52 -4.42
C MET A 32 -4.18 -25.42 -5.65
N ARG A 33 -5.31 -26.16 -5.72
CA ARG A 33 -5.64 -27.01 -6.87
C ARG A 33 -6.05 -26.19 -8.08
N GLU A 34 -6.84 -25.14 -7.88
CA GLU A 34 -7.27 -24.21 -8.93
C GLU A 34 -6.07 -23.44 -9.50
N LEU A 35 -5.17 -22.98 -8.63
CA LEU A 35 -3.93 -22.34 -9.04
C LEU A 35 -3.04 -23.28 -9.86
N ALA A 36 -2.93 -24.56 -9.45
CA ALA A 36 -2.16 -25.57 -10.19
C ALA A 36 -2.77 -25.84 -11.58
N ALA A 37 -4.11 -25.94 -11.67
CA ALA A 37 -4.82 -26.10 -12.94
C ALA A 37 -4.60 -24.90 -13.86
N ALA A 38 -4.70 -23.66 -13.34
CA ALA A 38 -4.47 -22.42 -14.11
C ALA A 38 -3.03 -22.31 -14.65
N LEU A 39 -2.06 -22.93 -13.97
CA LEU A 39 -0.65 -22.98 -14.38
C LEU A 39 -0.32 -24.21 -15.24
N ASN A 40 -1.26 -25.16 -15.41
CA ASN A 40 -1.05 -26.46 -16.06
C ASN A 40 0.12 -27.25 -15.43
N ILE A 41 0.18 -27.27 -14.09
CA ILE A 41 1.18 -28.03 -13.30
C ILE A 41 0.49 -28.89 -12.23
N ARG A 42 1.23 -29.83 -11.65
CA ARG A 42 0.72 -30.63 -10.51
C ARG A 42 0.73 -29.77 -9.23
N VAL A 43 -0.24 -30.01 -8.33
CA VAL A 43 -0.31 -29.32 -7.02
C VAL A 43 0.99 -29.51 -6.24
N GLY A 44 1.63 -30.68 -6.30
CA GLY A 44 2.93 -30.95 -5.69
C GLY A 44 4.05 -30.00 -6.11
N ASN A 45 3.97 -29.41 -7.33
CA ASN A 45 4.95 -28.41 -7.75
C ASN A 45 4.75 -27.09 -7.00
N ILE A 46 3.51 -26.76 -6.62
CA ILE A 46 3.23 -25.58 -5.82
C ILE A 46 3.61 -25.81 -4.36
N THR A 47 3.18 -26.95 -3.79
CA THR A 47 3.43 -27.27 -2.37
C THR A 47 4.90 -27.51 -2.07
N TYR A 48 5.73 -27.79 -3.07
CA TYR A 48 7.19 -27.81 -2.93
C TYR A 48 7.75 -26.42 -2.56
N TYR A 49 7.23 -25.33 -3.13
CA TYR A 49 7.67 -23.96 -2.84
C TYR A 49 6.87 -23.33 -1.71
N PHE A 50 5.60 -23.64 -1.63
CA PHE A 50 4.62 -23.07 -0.70
C PHE A 50 3.80 -24.22 -0.11
N PRO A 51 4.20 -24.80 1.04
CA PRO A 51 3.52 -25.94 1.65
C PRO A 51 2.02 -25.69 1.88
N THR A 52 1.65 -24.44 2.21
CA THR A 52 0.27 -24.04 2.42
C THR A 52 -0.07 -22.79 1.59
N LYS A 53 -1.38 -22.50 1.46
CA LYS A 53 -1.85 -21.23 0.88
C LYS A 53 -1.38 -20.03 1.71
N ASP A 54 -1.30 -20.17 3.03
CA ASP A 54 -0.85 -19.13 3.94
C ASP A 54 0.62 -18.76 3.71
N ASP A 55 1.48 -19.72 3.35
CA ASP A 55 2.87 -19.43 2.97
C ASP A 55 2.96 -18.63 1.68
N LEU A 56 2.10 -18.92 0.70
CA LEU A 56 2.04 -18.18 -0.55
C LEU A 56 1.51 -16.74 -0.33
N VAL A 57 0.47 -16.59 0.47
CA VAL A 57 -0.08 -15.26 0.84
C VAL A 57 0.94 -14.47 1.65
N TYR A 58 1.67 -15.11 2.54
CA TYR A 58 2.77 -14.49 3.28
C TYR A 58 3.87 -13.96 2.34
N GLU A 59 4.28 -14.75 1.34
CA GLU A 59 5.28 -14.32 0.35
C GLU A 59 4.81 -13.08 -0.44
N LEU A 60 3.53 -13.03 -0.83
CA LEU A 60 2.94 -11.84 -1.46
C LEU A 60 3.00 -10.62 -0.53
N SER A 61 2.75 -10.80 0.77
CA SER A 61 2.83 -9.73 1.75
C SER A 61 4.26 -9.20 1.93
N ILE A 62 5.26 -10.07 1.88
CA ILE A 62 6.68 -9.69 1.89
C ILE A 62 7.04 -8.89 0.64
N ALA A 63 6.57 -9.32 -0.54
CA ALA A 63 6.81 -8.60 -1.79
C ALA A 63 6.24 -7.16 -1.74
N LEU A 64 5.00 -7.00 -1.28
CA LEU A 64 4.39 -5.67 -1.08
C LEU A 64 5.19 -4.82 -0.08
N ASN A 65 5.60 -5.41 1.05
CA ASN A 65 6.41 -4.72 2.05
C ASN A 65 7.75 -4.25 1.48
N GLN A 66 8.41 -5.06 0.64
CA GLN A 66 9.68 -4.70 -0.01
C GLN A 66 9.48 -3.53 -1.00
N LEU A 67 8.41 -3.55 -1.81
CA LEU A 67 8.09 -2.46 -2.72
C LEU A 67 7.87 -1.14 -1.96
N ASN A 68 7.06 -1.16 -0.91
CA ASN A 68 6.80 0.04 -0.11
C ASN A 68 8.06 0.50 0.65
N SER A 69 8.85 -0.42 1.20
CA SER A 69 10.10 -0.09 1.90
C SER A 69 11.15 0.55 0.98
N LYS A 70 11.16 0.18 -0.30
CA LYS A 70 12.04 0.80 -1.29
C LYS A 70 11.68 2.27 -1.49
N LEU A 71 10.38 2.58 -1.68
CA LEU A 71 9.89 3.96 -1.81
C LEU A 71 10.23 4.83 -0.58
N LEU A 72 10.18 4.24 0.61
CA LEU A 72 10.44 4.95 1.85
C LEU A 72 11.94 5.22 2.12
N LYS A 73 12.84 4.52 1.43
CA LYS A 73 14.30 4.67 1.54
C LYS A 73 14.90 5.55 0.46
N GLU A 74 14.13 5.92 -0.56
CA GLU A 74 14.63 6.80 -1.61
C GLU A 74 14.95 8.18 -1.01
N GLU A 75 16.20 8.62 -1.18
CA GLU A 75 16.60 9.98 -0.83
C GLU A 75 15.86 10.96 -1.73
N THR A 76 15.00 11.76 -1.12
CA THR A 76 14.22 12.81 -1.81
C THR A 76 14.51 14.16 -1.18
N ASP A 77 14.19 15.23 -1.89
CA ASP A 77 14.30 16.60 -1.37
C ASP A 77 13.33 16.90 -0.20
N HIS A 78 12.56 15.90 0.26
CA HIS A 78 11.57 16.02 1.32
C HIS A 78 10.76 17.32 1.23
N THR A 79 10.13 17.53 0.09
CA THR A 79 9.15 18.58 -0.16
C THR A 79 7.72 18.07 0.06
N ILE A 80 6.73 18.95 0.06
CA ILE A 80 5.32 18.52 0.08
C ILE A 80 5.00 17.67 -1.15
N GLU A 81 5.53 18.01 -2.30
CA GLU A 81 5.30 17.28 -3.55
C GLU A 81 5.87 15.86 -3.49
N THR A 82 7.10 15.69 -3.00
CA THR A 82 7.72 14.35 -2.85
C THR A 82 7.01 13.53 -1.78
N PHE A 83 6.56 14.15 -0.70
CA PHE A 83 5.75 13.49 0.34
C PHE A 83 4.41 12.99 -0.23
N VAL A 84 3.72 13.80 -1.01
CA VAL A 84 2.45 13.43 -1.67
C VAL A 84 2.68 12.33 -2.71
N LEU A 85 3.73 12.43 -3.52
CA LEU A 85 4.09 11.43 -4.51
C LEU A 85 4.40 10.06 -3.87
N MET A 86 5.06 10.05 -2.71
CA MET A 86 5.29 8.83 -1.95
C MET A 86 3.98 8.08 -1.66
N PHE A 87 2.93 8.77 -1.19
CA PHE A 87 1.64 8.12 -0.95
C PHE A 87 0.95 7.67 -2.23
N LYS A 88 1.04 8.45 -3.31
CA LYS A 88 0.51 8.03 -4.61
C LYS A 88 1.17 6.71 -5.08
N ASN A 89 2.47 6.57 -4.91
CA ASN A 89 3.20 5.36 -5.25
C ASN A 89 2.83 4.18 -4.32
N VAL A 90 2.70 4.42 -3.01
CA VAL A 90 2.23 3.41 -2.06
C VAL A 90 0.83 2.91 -2.43
N PHE A 91 -0.09 3.79 -2.80
CA PHE A 91 -1.44 3.42 -3.21
C PHE A 91 -1.46 2.63 -4.53
N ASN A 92 -0.59 2.95 -5.49
CA ASN A 92 -0.42 2.15 -6.69
C ASN A 92 0.07 0.71 -6.36
N ASN A 93 1.03 0.57 -5.43
CA ASN A 93 1.45 -0.75 -4.96
C ASN A 93 0.30 -1.50 -4.26
N HIS A 94 -0.54 -0.78 -3.50
CA HIS A 94 -1.72 -1.36 -2.87
C HIS A 94 -2.74 -1.88 -3.89
N LEU A 95 -2.97 -1.18 -5.00
CA LEU A 95 -3.82 -1.67 -6.08
C LEU A 95 -3.26 -2.95 -6.71
N GLN A 96 -1.95 -3.00 -6.93
CA GLN A 96 -1.30 -4.18 -7.47
C GLN A 96 -1.48 -5.42 -6.57
N TYR A 97 -1.56 -5.22 -5.26
CA TYR A 97 -1.75 -6.26 -4.24
C TYR A 97 -3.11 -6.13 -3.53
N SER A 98 -4.16 -5.76 -4.29
CA SER A 98 -5.47 -5.42 -3.73
C SER A 98 -6.08 -6.52 -2.87
N CYS A 99 -5.87 -7.78 -3.22
CA CYS A 99 -6.34 -8.93 -2.45
C CYS A 99 -5.85 -8.92 -0.98
N LEU A 100 -4.60 -8.48 -0.73
CA LEU A 100 -4.07 -8.40 0.63
C LEU A 100 -4.75 -7.28 1.45
N LEU A 101 -5.05 -6.15 0.81
CA LEU A 101 -5.65 -4.99 1.47
C LEU A 101 -7.14 -5.22 1.75
N LEU A 102 -7.85 -5.83 0.81
CA LEU A 102 -9.27 -6.15 0.95
C LEU A 102 -9.50 -7.23 2.02
N SER A 103 -8.64 -8.25 2.10
CA SER A 103 -8.70 -9.31 3.13
C SER A 103 -7.90 -8.99 4.40
N PHE A 104 -7.41 -7.73 4.58
CA PHE A 104 -6.40 -7.39 5.58
C PHE A 104 -6.73 -7.85 6.99
N VAL A 105 -7.93 -7.53 7.51
CA VAL A 105 -8.33 -7.88 8.88
C VAL A 105 -8.44 -9.40 9.05
N HIS A 106 -8.95 -10.10 8.03
CA HIS A 106 -9.06 -11.56 8.03
C HIS A 106 -7.66 -12.19 8.08
N LEU A 107 -6.75 -11.75 7.22
CA LEU A 107 -5.37 -12.25 7.17
C LEU A 107 -4.60 -12.01 8.47
N MET A 108 -4.78 -10.85 9.10
CA MET A 108 -4.15 -10.55 10.40
C MET A 108 -4.64 -11.49 11.52
N LYS A 109 -5.88 -11.98 11.45
CA LYS A 109 -6.45 -12.92 12.42
C LYS A 109 -6.05 -14.37 12.15
N GLN A 110 -5.92 -14.75 10.89
CA GLN A 110 -5.70 -16.16 10.49
C GLN A 110 -4.22 -16.51 10.37
N ASN A 111 -3.39 -15.60 9.90
CA ASN A 111 -1.97 -15.85 9.61
C ASN A 111 -1.08 -15.18 10.66
N LYS A 112 -0.70 -15.96 11.70
CA LYS A 112 0.16 -15.49 12.80
C LYS A 112 1.47 -14.89 12.30
N ARG A 113 2.10 -15.49 11.29
CA ARG A 113 3.37 -15.01 10.72
C ARG A 113 3.22 -13.64 10.04
N MET A 114 2.11 -13.43 9.33
CA MET A 114 1.79 -12.11 8.78
C MET A 114 1.57 -11.07 9.88
N PHE A 115 0.82 -11.42 10.92
CA PHE A 115 0.55 -10.52 12.04
C PHE A 115 1.85 -10.08 12.75
N GLU A 116 2.75 -11.02 13.05
CA GLU A 116 4.04 -10.73 13.68
C GLU A 116 4.92 -9.83 12.79
N THR A 117 5.03 -10.15 11.50
CA THR A 117 5.78 -9.32 10.54
C THR A 117 5.16 -7.94 10.37
N TYR A 118 3.82 -7.86 10.37
CA TYR A 118 3.11 -6.59 10.28
C TYR A 118 3.42 -5.68 11.45
N ASN A 119 3.39 -6.19 12.69
CA ASN A 119 3.69 -5.40 13.88
C ASN A 119 5.10 -4.81 13.83
N ILE A 120 6.11 -5.61 13.48
CA ILE A 120 7.50 -5.13 13.33
C ILE A 120 7.61 -4.02 12.27
N THR A 121 6.92 -4.19 11.15
CA THR A 121 7.00 -3.22 10.04
C THR A 121 6.13 -1.98 10.25
N GLN A 122 5.11 -2.06 11.10
CA GLN A 122 4.24 -0.93 11.42
C GLN A 122 4.98 0.17 12.15
N ASP A 123 5.79 -0.16 13.16
CA ASP A 123 6.56 0.81 13.92
C ASP A 123 7.52 1.59 13.01
N ASN A 124 8.17 0.88 12.07
CA ASN A 124 9.03 1.51 11.08
C ASN A 124 8.26 2.46 10.14
N ARG A 125 7.07 2.09 9.68
CA ARG A 125 6.23 2.97 8.84
C ARG A 125 5.79 4.21 9.59
N PHE A 126 5.38 4.03 10.85
CA PHE A 126 5.00 5.15 11.73
C PHE A 126 6.18 6.11 11.90
N ALA A 127 7.37 5.59 12.22
CA ALA A 127 8.58 6.38 12.38
C ALA A 127 8.95 7.17 11.11
N ILE A 128 8.78 6.56 9.92
CA ILE A 128 9.07 7.23 8.65
C ILE A 128 8.08 8.37 8.38
N VAL A 129 6.77 8.15 8.56
CA VAL A 129 5.78 9.23 8.37
C VAL A 129 6.03 10.36 9.35
N HIS A 130 6.33 10.03 10.62
CA HIS A 130 6.69 11.00 11.65
C HIS A 130 7.92 11.84 11.24
N ALA A 131 9.00 11.18 10.81
CA ALA A 131 10.21 11.85 10.37
C ALA A 131 9.99 12.77 9.15
N ASN A 132 9.14 12.36 8.22
CA ASN A 132 8.77 13.18 7.08
C ASN A 132 7.98 14.45 7.52
N ILE A 133 7.01 14.31 8.42
CA ILE A 133 6.26 15.46 8.97
C ILE A 133 7.24 16.42 9.67
N GLN A 134 8.13 15.89 10.51
CA GLN A 134 9.14 16.71 11.20
C GLN A 134 10.06 17.43 10.20
N THR A 135 10.41 16.79 9.11
CA THR A 135 11.22 17.41 8.05
C THR A 135 10.45 18.53 7.33
N LEU A 136 9.14 18.34 7.09
CA LEU A 136 8.30 19.41 6.50
C LEU A 136 8.17 20.61 7.44
N ILE A 137 8.11 20.40 8.76
CA ILE A 137 8.14 21.46 9.77
C ILE A 137 9.48 22.20 9.69
N ASN A 138 10.60 21.49 9.77
CA ASN A 138 11.95 22.06 9.74
C ASN A 138 12.24 22.86 8.46
N LYS A 139 11.66 22.43 7.32
CA LYS A 139 11.75 23.14 6.03
C LYS A 139 10.76 24.31 5.89
N GLY A 140 9.96 24.58 6.91
CA GLY A 140 9.01 25.69 6.96
C GLY A 140 7.78 25.53 6.06
N TYR A 141 7.41 24.29 5.73
CA TYR A 141 6.15 24.01 5.03
C TYR A 141 4.97 23.94 6.01
N LEU A 142 5.20 23.39 7.21
CA LEU A 142 4.21 23.28 8.28
C LEU A 142 4.61 24.18 9.46
N ASP A 143 3.63 24.52 10.28
CA ASP A 143 3.84 25.19 11.57
C ASP A 143 4.56 24.28 12.55
N GLU A 144 5.12 24.84 13.61
CA GLU A 144 5.59 24.04 14.76
C GLU A 144 4.37 23.33 15.38
N LEU A 145 4.49 22.03 15.54
CA LEU A 145 3.46 21.17 16.11
C LEU A 145 3.98 20.53 17.39
N ASP A 146 3.14 20.40 18.38
CA ASP A 146 3.47 19.61 19.55
C ASP A 146 3.43 18.11 19.24
N LYS A 147 3.90 17.31 20.20
CA LYS A 147 3.98 15.86 20.04
C LYS A 147 2.61 15.23 19.78
N GLN A 148 1.54 15.72 20.43
CA GLN A 148 0.20 15.15 20.31
C GLN A 148 -0.38 15.42 18.92
N GLU A 149 -0.17 16.61 18.37
CA GLU A 149 -0.60 16.97 17.00
C GLU A 149 0.14 16.14 15.95
N ILE A 150 1.45 15.93 16.10
CA ILE A 150 2.22 15.07 15.18
C ILE A 150 1.70 13.63 15.25
N GLU A 151 1.51 13.08 16.45
CA GLU A 151 0.97 11.73 16.64
C GLU A 151 -0.45 11.59 16.06
N PHE A 152 -1.29 12.61 16.21
CA PHE A 152 -2.62 12.67 15.58
C PHE A 152 -2.53 12.62 14.06
N LEU A 153 -1.70 13.45 13.44
CA LEU A 153 -1.50 13.46 11.99
C LEU A 153 -0.98 12.11 11.48
N VAL A 154 0.05 11.56 12.11
CA VAL A 154 0.63 10.27 11.73
C VAL A 154 -0.40 9.15 11.84
N SER A 155 -1.19 9.14 12.92
CA SER A 155 -2.23 8.15 13.15
C SER A 155 -3.32 8.21 12.08
N ASN A 156 -3.81 9.41 11.71
CA ASN A 156 -4.81 9.57 10.66
C ASN A 156 -4.27 9.18 9.28
N ILE A 157 -3.04 9.61 8.95
CA ILE A 157 -2.41 9.22 7.67
C ILE A 157 -2.26 7.70 7.60
N THR A 158 -1.76 7.06 8.65
CA THR A 158 -1.58 5.60 8.66
C THR A 158 -2.89 4.84 8.62
N LEU A 159 -3.97 5.38 9.22
CA LEU A 159 -5.32 4.82 9.12
C LEU A 159 -5.84 4.89 7.68
N ILE A 160 -5.72 6.04 7.02
CA ILE A 160 -6.09 6.21 5.61
C ILE A 160 -5.29 5.21 4.75
N VAL A 161 -3.97 5.19 4.86
CA VAL A 161 -3.11 4.31 4.06
C VAL A 161 -3.47 2.83 4.25
N ARG A 162 -3.91 2.44 5.43
CA ARG A 162 -4.26 1.04 5.74
C ARG A 162 -5.60 0.62 5.15
N PHE A 163 -6.60 1.48 5.18
CA PHE A 163 -7.98 1.09 4.91
C PHE A 163 -8.61 1.76 3.69
N TRP A 164 -7.89 2.65 3.00
CA TRP A 164 -8.42 3.38 1.85
C TRP A 164 -9.05 2.49 0.79
N LEU A 165 -8.41 1.35 0.46
CA LEU A 165 -8.88 0.48 -0.61
C LEU A 165 -10.17 -0.25 -0.23
N SER A 166 -10.28 -0.68 1.04
CA SER A 166 -11.52 -1.30 1.55
C SER A 166 -12.68 -0.31 1.56
N GLU A 167 -12.41 0.94 1.93
CA GLU A 167 -13.43 1.99 1.91
C GLU A 167 -13.77 2.40 0.46
N ALA A 168 -12.76 2.54 -0.41
CA ALA A 168 -12.96 2.84 -1.83
C ALA A 168 -13.81 1.79 -2.55
N ALA A 169 -13.61 0.51 -2.24
CA ALA A 169 -14.40 -0.58 -2.81
C ALA A 169 -15.88 -0.52 -2.46
N ILE A 170 -16.23 0.15 -1.35
CA ILE A 170 -17.62 0.30 -0.87
C ILE A 170 -18.20 1.64 -1.36
N SER A 171 -17.55 2.74 -1.02
CA SER A 171 -18.11 4.09 -1.20
C SER A 171 -17.80 4.70 -2.57
N TYR A 172 -16.71 4.27 -3.20
CA TYR A 172 -16.20 4.85 -4.45
C TYR A 172 -15.97 3.80 -5.55
N ALA A 173 -16.75 2.71 -5.54
CA ALA A 173 -16.66 1.65 -6.55
C ALA A 173 -16.96 2.12 -7.98
N HIS A 174 -17.65 3.25 -8.14
CA HIS A 174 -17.97 3.88 -9.42
C HIS A 174 -16.81 4.68 -10.04
N LEU A 175 -15.76 4.97 -9.24
CA LEU A 175 -14.58 5.71 -9.70
C LEU A 175 -13.53 4.77 -10.29
N THR A 176 -12.76 5.29 -11.23
CA THR A 176 -11.56 4.59 -11.72
C THR A 176 -10.51 4.46 -10.63
N PRO A 177 -9.60 3.47 -10.71
CA PRO A 177 -8.53 3.31 -9.73
C PRO A 177 -7.66 4.57 -9.52
N GLU A 178 -7.42 5.35 -10.59
CA GLU A 178 -6.69 6.61 -10.50
C GLU A 178 -7.48 7.68 -9.73
N GLU A 179 -8.77 7.79 -9.97
CA GLU A 179 -9.65 8.72 -9.24
C GLU A 179 -9.75 8.36 -7.76
N GLN A 180 -9.85 7.07 -7.44
CA GLN A 180 -9.80 6.60 -6.06
C GLN A 180 -8.48 6.99 -5.37
N ILE A 181 -7.34 6.72 -5.99
CA ILE A 181 -6.03 7.15 -5.47
C ILE A 181 -5.99 8.65 -5.25
N ASN A 182 -6.40 9.43 -6.25
CA ASN A 182 -6.39 10.88 -6.17
C ASN A 182 -7.27 11.40 -5.02
N HIS A 183 -8.43 10.77 -4.78
CA HIS A 183 -9.30 11.09 -3.65
C HIS A 183 -8.58 10.94 -2.30
N TYR A 184 -7.97 9.78 -2.04
CA TYR A 184 -7.31 9.53 -0.76
C TYR A 184 -6.00 10.30 -0.58
N VAL A 185 -5.26 10.55 -1.66
CA VAL A 185 -4.10 11.46 -1.65
C VAL A 185 -4.54 12.88 -1.30
N ALA A 186 -5.66 13.35 -1.85
CA ALA A 186 -6.21 14.66 -1.51
C ALA A 186 -6.69 14.75 -0.06
N MET A 187 -7.22 13.66 0.52
CA MET A 187 -7.53 13.59 1.96
C MET A 187 -6.28 13.82 2.81
N ILE A 188 -5.16 13.16 2.49
CA ILE A 188 -3.87 13.38 3.18
C ILE A 188 -3.42 14.84 3.03
N CYS A 189 -3.50 15.41 1.83
CA CYS A 189 -3.19 16.84 1.63
C CYS A 189 -4.07 17.76 2.48
N ARG A 190 -5.37 17.45 2.60
CA ARG A 190 -6.32 18.24 3.40
C ARG A 190 -6.06 18.11 4.90
N LEU A 191 -5.59 16.97 5.39
CA LEU A 191 -5.15 16.80 6.78
C LEU A 191 -3.99 17.73 7.13
N LEU A 192 -3.05 17.98 6.19
CA LEU A 192 -1.91 18.85 6.40
C LEU A 192 -2.25 20.35 6.24
N LEU A 193 -3.31 20.66 5.49
CA LEU A 193 -3.62 22.06 5.11
C LEU A 193 -3.86 23.02 6.28
N PRO A 194 -4.54 22.64 7.38
CA PRO A 194 -4.71 23.50 8.55
C PRO A 194 -3.38 23.93 9.17
N TYR A 195 -2.41 23.05 9.17
CA TYR A 195 -1.08 23.24 9.77
C TYR A 195 -0.06 23.86 8.82
N ALA A 196 -0.45 24.16 7.57
CA ALA A 196 0.48 24.63 6.56
C ALA A 196 0.77 26.14 6.70
N LYS A 197 2.07 26.51 6.74
CA LYS A 197 2.54 27.89 6.56
C LYS A 197 2.24 28.38 5.13
N SER A 198 2.46 29.68 4.86
CA SER A 198 2.25 30.26 3.52
C SER A 198 2.96 29.48 2.42
N LYS A 199 4.21 29.03 2.66
CA LYS A 199 4.98 28.18 1.75
C LYS A 199 4.30 26.85 1.47
N GLY A 200 3.79 26.19 2.51
CA GLY A 200 3.08 24.92 2.40
C GLY A 200 1.72 25.10 1.69
N LYS A 201 0.95 26.13 2.02
CA LYS A 201 -0.34 26.43 1.38
C LYS A 201 -0.20 26.68 -0.12
N LYS A 202 0.90 27.35 -0.55
CA LYS A 202 1.19 27.59 -1.97
C LYS A 202 1.43 26.28 -2.75
N LYS A 203 1.86 25.20 -2.07
CA LYS A 203 2.08 23.87 -2.67
C LYS A 203 0.85 22.96 -2.55
N LEU A 204 0.23 22.88 -1.37
CA LEU A 204 -0.91 22.01 -1.12
C LEU A 204 -2.17 22.38 -1.91
N LYS A 205 -2.51 23.68 -1.98
CA LYS A 205 -3.74 24.12 -2.67
C LYS A 205 -3.78 23.73 -4.15
N PRO A 206 -2.73 23.96 -4.96
CA PRO A 206 -2.71 23.49 -6.36
C PRO A 206 -2.76 21.96 -6.49
N LEU A 207 -2.04 21.23 -5.60
CA LEU A 207 -2.07 19.76 -5.59
C LEU A 207 -3.49 19.24 -5.36
N ILE A 208 -4.18 19.75 -4.32
CA ILE A 208 -5.57 19.37 -4.02
C ILE A 208 -6.51 19.68 -5.21
N LYS A 209 -6.33 20.86 -5.85
CA LYS A 209 -7.14 21.24 -7.01
C LYS A 209 -6.92 20.30 -8.21
N ASN A 210 -5.67 19.91 -8.45
CA ASN A 210 -5.31 19.06 -9.59
C ASN A 210 -5.72 17.58 -9.41
N LEU A 211 -5.85 17.12 -8.16
CA LEU A 211 -6.24 15.75 -7.82
C LEU A 211 -7.74 15.47 -8.11
N LYS A 212 -8.53 16.44 -8.59
CA LYS A 212 -9.95 16.30 -8.94
C LYS A 212 -10.69 15.39 -7.93
N VAL A 213 -10.91 15.90 -6.73
CA VAL A 213 -11.66 15.21 -5.68
C VAL A 213 -13.14 15.26 -6.02
N VAL A 214 -13.83 14.12 -5.90
CA VAL A 214 -15.30 13.99 -5.98
C VAL A 214 -15.95 14.82 -4.86
#